data_9ed7482c8e35835724a21189d22da9e3
#
_entry.id   9ed7482c8e35835724a21189d22da9e3
#
_cell.length_a   1.000
_cell.length_b   1.000
_cell.length_c   1.000
_cell.angle_alpha   90.00
_cell.angle_beta   90.00
_cell.angle_gamma   90.00
#
_symmetry.space_group_name_H-M   'P 1'
#
loop_
_entity.id
_entity.type
_entity.pdbx_description
1 polymer ?
#
loop_
_entity_poly.entity_id
_entity_poly.type
_entity_poly.pdbx_seq_one_letter_code
_entity_poly.pdbx_strand_id
1 'polypeptide(L)'
;EAFCSGVGGATPDIFVTSRRATPATKEYCRARGVTDIVELQIGIGSLVLAAKNGDPLNTLSSEEVWRALGAEVVRGEEFVPNRARQWREVSPALPNSEIRLVTGATGGSSRAYFEDLVLEAGCRNNPTIMLIFEAAYRRSKCITMRQDGRIVERRVEDIPGEILRSPAGTIGTVTLSQVRASGGTLVPIKLDDVVPTSATIAGLDYLPTFNIFLYAKRQHSRAVGGVGVVRGIREFSAFAVNEQVAGPDGRLSINTGLVSLPPDDRVKQRRAAANQTILTR
;
A
#
# COMPACT_ATOMS: atom_id res chain seq x y z
N GLU A 1 -10.98 -8.74 12.67
CA GLU A 1 -11.97 -9.21 13.66
C GLU A 1 -11.79 -10.71 13.96
N ALA A 2 -11.76 -11.62 12.97
CA ALA A 2 -11.64 -13.06 13.18
C ALA A 2 -10.45 -13.48 14.06
N PHE A 3 -9.27 -12.87 13.88
CA PHE A 3 -8.09 -13.13 14.71
C PHE A 3 -8.35 -12.83 16.21
N CYS A 4 -9.11 -11.80 16.53
CA CYS A 4 -9.41 -11.39 17.90
C CYS A 4 -10.72 -12.00 18.43
N SER A 5 -11.38 -12.91 17.71
CA SER A 5 -12.67 -13.47 18.16
C SER A 5 -12.55 -14.44 19.35
N GLY A 6 -11.34 -14.85 19.72
CA GLY A 6 -11.08 -15.70 20.89
C GLY A 6 -9.81 -16.54 20.73
N VAL A 7 -9.57 -17.43 21.69
CA VAL A 7 -8.44 -18.36 21.74
C VAL A 7 -8.85 -19.82 21.48
N GLY A 8 -10.05 -20.06 20.98
CA GLY A 8 -10.52 -21.41 20.63
C GLY A 8 -9.91 -21.93 19.32
N GLY A 9 -9.91 -23.25 19.15
CA GLY A 9 -9.33 -23.91 17.96
C GLY A 9 -10.00 -23.57 16.62
N ALA A 10 -11.16 -22.91 16.63
CA ALA A 10 -11.84 -22.41 15.44
C ALA A 10 -11.44 -20.96 15.04
N THR A 11 -10.54 -20.33 15.81
CA THR A 11 -10.10 -18.95 15.55
C THR A 11 -8.72 -18.93 14.92
N PRO A 12 -8.44 -18.02 13.96
CA PRO A 12 -7.13 -17.92 13.32
C PRO A 12 -6.01 -17.61 14.33
N ASP A 13 -4.90 -18.31 14.24
CA ASP A 13 -3.72 -18.10 15.08
C ASP A 13 -2.74 -17.11 14.49
N ILE A 14 -2.79 -16.93 13.17
CA ILE A 14 -1.92 -16.05 12.41
C ILE A 14 -2.79 -15.12 11.56
N PHE A 15 -2.41 -13.86 11.51
CA PHE A 15 -3.07 -12.85 10.69
C PHE A 15 -2.03 -11.95 10.03
N VAL A 16 -2.16 -11.76 8.72
CA VAL A 16 -1.31 -10.85 7.95
C VAL A 16 -2.14 -9.66 7.50
N THR A 17 -1.60 -8.47 7.68
CA THR A 17 -2.28 -7.22 7.34
C THR A 17 -1.29 -6.10 7.06
N SER A 18 -1.71 -5.12 6.31
CA SER A 18 -0.98 -3.87 6.07
C SER A 18 -1.29 -2.77 7.11
N ARG A 19 -2.24 -3.00 8.00
CA ARG A 19 -2.60 -2.05 9.05
C ARG A 19 -2.03 -2.51 10.38
N ARG A 20 -1.28 -1.63 11.03
CA ARG A 20 -0.79 -1.88 12.38
C ARG A 20 -1.94 -1.87 13.38
N ALA A 21 -1.90 -2.79 14.35
CA ALA A 21 -2.90 -2.85 15.41
C ALA A 21 -2.94 -1.54 16.21
N THR A 22 -4.11 -0.89 16.23
CA THR A 22 -4.36 0.32 17.01
C THR A 22 -4.59 -0.04 18.51
N PRO A 23 -4.51 0.93 19.43
CA PRO A 23 -4.89 0.71 20.82
C PRO A 23 -6.30 0.11 20.96
N ALA A 24 -7.27 0.60 20.17
CA ALA A 24 -8.63 0.07 20.15
C ALA A 24 -8.68 -1.40 19.68
N THR A 25 -7.89 -1.75 18.65
CA THR A 25 -7.78 -3.15 18.18
C THR A 25 -7.19 -4.05 19.26
N LYS A 26 -6.16 -3.59 19.96
CA LYS A 26 -5.54 -4.34 21.05
C LYS A 26 -6.52 -4.58 22.19
N GLU A 27 -7.29 -3.56 22.57
CA GLU A 27 -8.32 -3.67 23.61
C GLU A 27 -9.45 -4.61 23.20
N TYR A 28 -9.89 -4.53 21.94
CA TYR A 28 -10.88 -5.47 21.38
C TYR A 28 -10.40 -6.94 21.46
N CYS A 29 -9.12 -7.20 21.15
CA CYS A 29 -8.51 -8.53 21.29
C CYS A 29 -8.47 -8.98 22.76
N ARG A 30 -8.01 -8.09 23.66
CA ARG A 30 -7.88 -8.38 25.09
C ARG A 30 -9.21 -8.73 25.74
N ALA A 31 -10.27 -7.98 25.44
CA ALA A 31 -11.61 -8.22 25.94
C ALA A 31 -12.17 -9.61 25.56
N ARG A 32 -11.53 -10.29 24.58
CA ARG A 32 -11.88 -11.64 24.10
C ARG A 32 -10.85 -12.70 24.46
N GLY A 33 -9.97 -12.39 25.41
CA GLY A 33 -8.94 -13.29 25.92
C GLY A 33 -7.70 -13.42 25.04
N VAL A 34 -7.59 -12.66 23.93
CA VAL A 34 -6.38 -12.64 23.08
C VAL A 34 -5.45 -11.55 23.61
N THR A 35 -4.53 -11.93 24.50
CA THR A 35 -3.67 -11.01 25.27
C THR A 35 -2.22 -11.00 24.80
N ASP A 36 -1.68 -12.17 24.46
CA ASP A 36 -0.27 -12.35 24.09
C ASP A 36 -0.13 -12.43 22.58
N ILE A 37 0.02 -11.27 21.95
CA ILE A 37 0.14 -11.14 20.51
C ILE A 37 1.60 -10.81 20.17
N VAL A 38 2.20 -11.59 19.27
CA VAL A 38 3.47 -11.26 18.64
C VAL A 38 3.16 -10.45 17.37
N GLU A 39 3.84 -9.29 17.20
CA GLU A 39 3.80 -8.49 15.99
C GLU A 39 5.15 -8.58 15.30
N LEU A 40 5.16 -8.96 14.04
CA LEU A 40 6.35 -9.01 13.19
C LEU A 40 6.09 -8.22 11.91
N GLN A 41 6.99 -7.32 11.58
CA GLN A 41 6.96 -6.68 10.27
C GLN A 41 7.75 -7.56 9.29
N ILE A 42 7.08 -8.01 8.22
CA ILE A 42 7.65 -8.99 7.28
C ILE A 42 8.06 -8.38 5.94
N GLY A 43 7.76 -7.11 5.71
CA GLY A 43 8.15 -6.39 4.49
C GLY A 43 7.42 -5.08 4.34
N ILE A 44 7.71 -4.40 3.23
CA ILE A 44 7.11 -3.13 2.83
C ILE A 44 6.45 -3.34 1.47
N GLY A 45 5.15 -3.07 1.40
CA GLY A 45 4.42 -2.99 0.15
C GLY A 45 4.56 -1.59 -0.46
N SER A 46 4.42 -1.49 -1.77
CA SER A 46 4.39 -0.21 -2.47
C SER A 46 3.36 -0.22 -3.58
N LEU A 47 2.74 0.92 -3.79
CA LEU A 47 1.94 1.19 -4.96
C LEU A 47 2.77 2.02 -5.92
N VAL A 48 3.02 1.50 -7.11
CA VAL A 48 3.82 2.14 -8.15
C VAL A 48 2.90 2.62 -9.27
N LEU A 49 3.08 3.86 -9.71
CA LEU A 49 2.50 4.32 -10.95
C LEU A 49 3.42 3.90 -12.11
N ALA A 50 2.85 3.31 -13.14
CA ALA A 50 3.60 2.89 -14.31
C ALA A 50 2.88 3.27 -15.61
N ALA A 51 3.67 3.48 -16.65
CA ALA A 51 3.21 3.65 -18.02
C ALA A 51 3.91 2.64 -18.94
N LYS A 52 3.47 2.52 -20.20
CA LYS A 52 4.19 1.73 -21.20
C LYS A 52 5.52 2.39 -21.55
N ASN A 53 6.52 1.59 -21.86
CA ASN A 53 7.80 2.10 -22.30
C ASN A 53 7.66 2.99 -23.53
N GLY A 54 8.38 4.12 -23.55
CA GLY A 54 8.28 5.14 -24.61
C GLY A 54 7.10 6.10 -24.45
N ASP A 55 6.30 5.99 -23.39
CA ASP A 55 5.29 6.99 -23.08
C ASP A 55 5.95 8.30 -22.64
N PRO A 56 5.49 9.46 -23.13
CA PRO A 56 6.06 10.74 -22.73
C PRO A 56 5.78 11.11 -21.26
N LEU A 57 4.85 10.42 -20.61
CA LEU A 57 4.48 10.65 -19.22
C LEU A 57 5.36 9.79 -18.30
N ASN A 58 6.49 10.31 -17.86
CA ASN A 58 7.50 9.59 -17.09
C ASN A 58 7.75 10.16 -15.68
N THR A 59 7.18 11.32 -15.38
CA THR A 59 7.25 11.97 -14.07
C THR A 59 5.94 12.70 -13.77
N LEU A 60 5.50 12.64 -12.52
CA LEU A 60 4.31 13.32 -12.00
C LEU A 60 4.57 13.71 -10.55
N SER A 61 4.04 14.84 -10.12
CA SER A 61 3.86 15.09 -8.71
C SER A 61 2.55 14.45 -8.21
N SER A 62 2.49 14.15 -6.92
CA SER A 62 1.24 13.65 -6.30
C SER A 62 0.11 14.67 -6.45
N GLU A 63 0.40 15.97 -6.42
CA GLU A 63 -0.58 17.03 -6.70
C GLU A 63 -1.11 16.97 -8.14
N GLU A 64 -0.25 16.76 -9.14
CA GLU A 64 -0.68 16.60 -10.54
C GLU A 64 -1.54 15.35 -10.71
N VAL A 65 -1.20 14.25 -10.05
CA VAL A 65 -2.03 13.04 -10.05
C VAL A 65 -3.40 13.33 -9.46
N TRP A 66 -3.48 14.01 -8.32
CA TRP A 66 -4.75 14.40 -7.72
C TRP A 66 -5.55 15.35 -8.63
N ARG A 67 -4.92 16.39 -9.17
CA ARG A 67 -5.56 17.34 -10.09
C ARG A 67 -6.05 16.70 -11.38
N ALA A 68 -5.42 15.62 -11.83
CA ALA A 68 -5.86 14.86 -13.01
C ALA A 68 -7.05 13.96 -12.70
N LEU A 69 -7.07 13.30 -11.55
CA LEU A 69 -7.93 12.15 -11.26
C LEU A 69 -9.01 12.41 -10.21
N GLY A 70 -8.90 13.46 -9.41
CA GLY A 70 -9.94 13.87 -8.48
C GLY A 70 -11.22 14.25 -9.22
N ALA A 71 -12.38 13.97 -8.59
CA ALA A 71 -13.69 14.38 -9.12
C ALA A 71 -13.83 15.90 -9.15
N GLU A 72 -13.22 16.55 -8.18
CA GLU A 72 -13.23 18.00 -8.01
C GLU A 72 -11.80 18.50 -7.81
N VAL A 73 -11.55 19.75 -8.16
CA VAL A 73 -10.30 20.47 -7.94
C VAL A 73 -10.60 21.81 -7.29
N VAL A 74 -9.62 22.39 -6.58
CA VAL A 74 -9.81 23.71 -5.97
C VAL A 74 -9.53 24.81 -6.97
N ARG A 75 -10.44 25.78 -7.03
CA ARG A 75 -10.27 27.07 -7.71
C ARG A 75 -10.64 28.18 -6.75
N GLY A 76 -9.67 29.02 -6.41
CA GLY A 76 -9.85 29.98 -5.32
C GLY A 76 -10.06 29.23 -4.00
N GLU A 77 -11.20 29.41 -3.36
CA GLU A 77 -11.55 28.83 -2.05
C GLU A 77 -12.64 27.74 -2.16
N GLU A 78 -12.94 27.25 -3.35
CA GLU A 78 -14.02 26.30 -3.58
C GLU A 78 -13.56 25.04 -4.32
N PHE A 79 -14.18 23.91 -4.00
CA PHE A 79 -14.11 22.71 -4.81
C PHE A 79 -15.08 22.82 -6.01
N VAL A 80 -14.53 22.68 -7.21
CA VAL A 80 -15.29 22.72 -8.46
C VAL A 80 -15.09 21.43 -9.27
N PRO A 81 -16.07 21.02 -10.09
CA PRO A 81 -15.94 19.82 -10.91
C PRO A 81 -14.69 19.84 -11.79
N ASN A 82 -13.93 18.75 -11.77
CA ASN A 82 -12.74 18.59 -12.59
C ASN A 82 -13.12 18.38 -14.06
N ARG A 83 -12.69 19.30 -14.92
CA ARG A 83 -12.97 19.29 -16.37
C ARG A 83 -11.77 18.96 -17.23
N ALA A 84 -10.58 18.78 -16.64
CA ALA A 84 -9.37 18.47 -17.38
C ALA A 84 -9.52 17.16 -18.16
N ARG A 85 -9.15 17.15 -19.44
CA ARG A 85 -9.23 15.98 -20.33
C ARG A 85 -7.83 15.47 -20.70
N GLN A 86 -6.87 16.38 -20.75
CA GLN A 86 -5.49 16.12 -21.15
C GLN A 86 -4.55 16.46 -20.00
N TRP A 87 -3.42 15.78 -19.94
CA TRP A 87 -2.40 16.03 -18.92
C TRP A 87 -1.88 17.46 -18.96
N ARG A 88 -1.73 18.06 -20.16
CA ARG A 88 -1.31 19.47 -20.32
C ARG A 88 -2.28 20.47 -19.67
N GLU A 89 -3.55 20.13 -19.53
CA GLU A 89 -4.53 20.98 -18.83
C GLU A 89 -4.35 20.97 -17.32
N VAL A 90 -3.68 19.95 -16.78
CA VAL A 90 -3.29 19.86 -15.36
C VAL A 90 -2.03 20.67 -15.10
N SER A 91 -1.02 20.53 -15.96
CA SER A 91 0.25 21.25 -15.89
C SER A 91 0.81 21.44 -17.30
N PRO A 92 1.24 22.67 -17.68
CA PRO A 92 1.80 22.95 -19.01
C PRO A 92 3.04 22.12 -19.37
N ALA A 93 3.77 21.62 -18.37
CA ALA A 93 4.95 20.77 -18.55
C ALA A 93 4.60 19.33 -18.96
N LEU A 94 3.34 18.89 -18.76
CA LEU A 94 2.90 17.55 -19.07
C LEU A 94 2.51 17.40 -20.55
N PRO A 95 2.53 16.17 -21.09
CA PRO A 95 2.24 15.91 -22.50
C PRO A 95 0.79 16.21 -22.87
N ASN A 96 0.56 16.48 -24.17
CA ASN A 96 -0.78 16.67 -24.73
C ASN A 96 -1.42 15.32 -25.08
N SER A 97 -1.61 14.48 -24.08
CA SER A 97 -2.27 13.17 -24.18
C SER A 97 -3.45 13.09 -23.21
N GLU A 98 -4.41 12.20 -23.49
CA GLU A 98 -5.59 12.06 -22.65
C GLU A 98 -5.23 11.52 -21.27
N ILE A 99 -5.89 12.08 -20.24
CA ILE A 99 -5.81 11.55 -18.87
C ILE A 99 -6.53 10.21 -18.85
N ARG A 100 -5.81 9.15 -18.46
CA ARG A 100 -6.38 7.82 -18.25
C ARG A 100 -5.65 7.08 -17.15
N LEU A 101 -6.41 6.50 -16.23
CA LEU A 101 -5.90 5.66 -15.16
C LEU A 101 -6.48 4.24 -15.29
N VAL A 102 -5.62 3.23 -15.15
CA VAL A 102 -6.02 1.84 -14.93
C VAL A 102 -5.70 1.47 -13.49
N THR A 103 -6.70 1.05 -12.72
CA THR A 103 -6.54 0.78 -11.28
C THR A 103 -7.38 -0.38 -10.81
N GLY A 104 -7.16 -0.84 -9.58
CA GLY A 104 -8.00 -1.85 -8.93
C GLY A 104 -9.43 -1.38 -8.71
N ALA A 105 -10.33 -2.33 -8.52
CA ALA A 105 -11.74 -2.05 -8.29
C ALA A 105 -11.99 -1.22 -7.03
N THR A 106 -13.02 -0.41 -7.07
CA THR A 106 -13.53 0.36 -5.92
C THR A 106 -13.82 -0.59 -4.74
N GLY A 107 -13.40 -0.18 -3.54
CA GLY A 107 -13.49 -1.00 -2.33
C GLY A 107 -12.36 -2.04 -2.16
N GLY A 108 -11.53 -2.25 -3.16
CA GLY A 108 -10.34 -3.09 -3.06
C GLY A 108 -9.17 -2.37 -2.35
N SER A 109 -8.27 -3.15 -1.74
CA SER A 109 -7.13 -2.59 -0.99
C SER A 109 -6.17 -1.78 -1.86
N SER A 110 -5.88 -2.21 -3.08
CA SER A 110 -5.01 -1.47 -4.02
C SER A 110 -5.59 -0.07 -4.33
N ARG A 111 -6.92 0.00 -4.53
CA ARG A 111 -7.61 1.26 -4.75
C ARG A 111 -7.56 2.15 -3.52
N ALA A 112 -7.82 1.60 -2.33
CA ALA A 112 -7.77 2.35 -1.08
C ALA A 112 -6.37 2.92 -0.81
N TYR A 113 -5.30 2.17 -1.12
CA TYR A 113 -3.93 2.70 -1.01
C TYR A 113 -3.67 3.84 -2.00
N PHE A 114 -4.17 3.74 -3.21
CA PHE A 114 -4.03 4.83 -4.17
C PHE A 114 -4.75 6.09 -3.69
N GLU A 115 -5.95 5.96 -3.19
CA GLU A 115 -6.75 7.06 -2.63
C GLU A 115 -6.05 7.71 -1.42
N ASP A 116 -5.53 6.89 -0.50
CA ASP A 116 -4.90 7.39 0.73
C ASP A 116 -3.48 7.93 0.52
N LEU A 117 -2.65 7.20 -0.22
CA LEU A 117 -1.21 7.47 -0.29
C LEU A 117 -0.82 8.37 -1.46
N VAL A 118 -1.67 8.51 -2.47
CA VAL A 118 -1.39 9.35 -3.65
C VAL A 118 -2.37 10.50 -3.75
N LEU A 119 -3.68 10.22 -3.81
CA LEU A 119 -4.66 11.28 -4.02
C LEU A 119 -4.78 12.21 -2.82
N GLU A 120 -4.96 11.66 -1.60
CA GLU A 120 -5.05 12.50 -0.40
C GLU A 120 -3.73 13.25 -0.14
N ALA A 121 -2.58 12.57 -0.33
CA ALA A 121 -1.28 13.22 -0.19
C ALA A 121 -1.12 14.39 -1.17
N GLY A 122 -1.42 14.18 -2.45
CA GLY A 122 -1.34 15.22 -3.46
C GLY A 122 -2.30 16.38 -3.24
N CYS A 123 -3.52 16.07 -2.83
CA CYS A 123 -4.52 17.07 -2.45
C CYS A 123 -4.03 17.96 -1.30
N ARG A 124 -3.41 17.38 -0.29
CA ARG A 124 -2.88 18.09 0.89
C ARG A 124 -1.65 18.95 0.58
N ASN A 125 -0.97 18.72 -0.54
CA ASN A 125 0.13 19.60 -0.97
C ASN A 125 -0.37 20.99 -1.42
N ASN A 126 -1.67 21.14 -1.66
CA ASN A 126 -2.26 22.43 -1.94
C ASN A 126 -2.54 23.21 -0.63
N PRO A 127 -1.86 24.37 -0.38
CA PRO A 127 -1.99 25.12 0.85
C PRO A 127 -3.43 25.60 1.14
N THR A 128 -4.16 25.99 0.10
CA THR A 128 -5.55 26.46 0.22
C THR A 128 -6.43 25.37 0.83
N ILE A 129 -6.28 24.13 0.36
CA ILE A 129 -7.06 22.98 0.85
C ILE A 129 -6.79 22.74 2.33
N MET A 130 -5.54 22.86 2.76
CA MET A 130 -5.14 22.62 4.15
C MET A 130 -5.64 23.69 5.11
N LEU A 131 -5.74 24.93 4.65
CA LEU A 131 -6.09 26.07 5.50
C LEU A 131 -7.59 26.30 5.62
N ILE A 132 -8.37 26.02 4.59
CA ILE A 132 -9.77 26.47 4.49
C ILE A 132 -10.76 25.36 4.88
N PHE A 133 -10.44 24.08 4.59
CA PHE A 133 -11.41 23.00 4.72
C PHE A 133 -11.18 22.16 5.98
N GLU A 134 -12.28 21.84 6.66
CA GLU A 134 -12.29 20.89 7.77
C GLU A 134 -11.78 19.50 7.32
N ALA A 135 -11.08 18.78 8.22
CA ALA A 135 -10.31 17.59 7.87
C ALA A 135 -11.15 16.45 7.24
N ALA A 136 -12.31 16.15 7.80
CA ALA A 136 -13.16 15.08 7.29
C ALA A 136 -13.79 15.44 5.94
N TYR A 137 -14.27 16.66 5.79
CA TYR A 137 -14.79 17.18 4.53
C TYR A 137 -13.70 17.19 3.45
N ARG A 138 -12.53 17.75 3.76
CA ARG A 138 -11.36 17.77 2.89
C ARG A 138 -11.01 16.36 2.41
N ARG A 139 -10.86 15.40 3.34
CA ARG A 139 -10.51 14.04 2.99
C ARG A 139 -11.52 13.44 2.01
N SER A 140 -12.83 13.61 2.26
CA SER A 140 -13.86 13.08 1.37
C SER A 140 -13.71 13.62 -0.06
N LYS A 141 -13.39 14.90 -0.22
CA LYS A 141 -13.16 15.54 -1.52
C LYS A 141 -11.85 15.07 -2.18
N CYS A 142 -10.78 14.97 -1.39
CA CYS A 142 -9.45 14.58 -1.89
C CYS A 142 -9.41 13.17 -2.46
N ILE A 143 -10.11 12.21 -1.85
CA ILE A 143 -10.08 10.80 -2.26
C ILE A 143 -11.16 10.44 -3.28
N THR A 144 -12.15 11.31 -3.50
CA THR A 144 -13.21 11.03 -4.48
C THR A 144 -12.66 11.21 -5.89
N MET A 145 -12.68 10.15 -6.67
CA MET A 145 -12.19 10.16 -8.04
C MET A 145 -13.31 10.43 -9.05
N ARG A 146 -12.92 10.98 -10.18
CA ARG A 146 -13.82 11.27 -11.30
C ARG A 146 -14.48 10.01 -11.88
N GLN A 147 -15.69 10.16 -12.45
CA GLN A 147 -16.49 9.05 -12.97
C GLN A 147 -16.89 9.26 -14.45
N ASP A 148 -16.08 9.96 -15.19
CA ASP A 148 -16.34 10.35 -16.59
C ASP A 148 -15.72 9.40 -17.63
N GLY A 149 -15.40 8.18 -17.22
CA GLY A 149 -14.85 7.13 -18.08
C GLY A 149 -13.33 7.14 -18.25
N ARG A 150 -12.61 8.08 -17.59
CA ARG A 150 -11.14 8.14 -17.62
C ARG A 150 -10.47 7.16 -16.67
N ILE A 151 -11.24 6.61 -15.75
CA ILE A 151 -10.75 5.60 -14.79
C ILE A 151 -11.30 4.26 -15.21
N VAL A 152 -10.39 3.32 -15.46
CA VAL A 152 -10.70 1.96 -15.88
C VAL A 152 -10.36 1.02 -14.74
N GLU A 153 -11.36 0.36 -14.20
CA GLU A 153 -11.17 -0.63 -13.14
C GLU A 153 -10.85 -2.00 -13.74
N ARG A 154 -9.84 -2.66 -13.18
CA ARG A 154 -9.42 -4.03 -13.56
C ARG A 154 -9.04 -4.83 -12.33
N ARG A 155 -8.97 -6.14 -12.45
CA ARG A 155 -8.28 -6.98 -11.47
C ARG A 155 -6.81 -6.60 -11.45
N VAL A 156 -6.17 -6.65 -10.29
CA VAL A 156 -4.78 -6.15 -10.10
C VAL A 156 -3.80 -6.85 -11.05
N GLU A 157 -4.01 -8.13 -11.32
CA GLU A 157 -3.20 -8.92 -12.25
C GLU A 157 -3.37 -8.52 -13.72
N ASP A 158 -4.49 -7.93 -14.09
CA ASP A 158 -4.80 -7.54 -15.48
C ASP A 158 -4.35 -6.11 -15.81
N ILE A 159 -4.03 -5.29 -14.79
CA ILE A 159 -3.64 -3.89 -14.95
C ILE A 159 -2.44 -3.73 -15.91
N PRO A 160 -1.34 -4.49 -15.78
CA PRO A 160 -0.19 -4.40 -16.70
C PRO A 160 -0.60 -4.56 -18.16
N GLY A 161 -1.37 -5.59 -18.47
CA GLY A 161 -1.85 -5.85 -19.83
C GLY A 161 -2.78 -4.75 -20.36
N GLU A 162 -3.59 -4.14 -19.50
CA GLU A 162 -4.47 -3.04 -19.90
C GLU A 162 -3.67 -1.76 -20.22
N ILE A 163 -2.65 -1.42 -19.43
CA ILE A 163 -1.77 -0.28 -19.71
C ILE A 163 -1.14 -0.42 -21.09
N LEU A 164 -0.61 -1.60 -21.42
CA LEU A 164 0.07 -1.86 -22.69
C LEU A 164 -0.85 -1.70 -23.91
N ARG A 165 -2.12 -2.04 -23.78
CA ARG A 165 -3.14 -1.90 -24.84
C ARG A 165 -3.73 -0.49 -24.95
N SER A 166 -3.54 0.33 -23.93
CA SER A 166 -4.13 1.66 -23.83
C SER A 166 -3.35 2.71 -24.64
N PRO A 167 -3.96 3.84 -25.02
CA PRO A 167 -3.29 4.93 -25.69
C PRO A 167 -2.18 5.56 -24.83
N ALA A 168 -1.32 6.38 -25.46
CA ALA A 168 -0.31 7.15 -24.75
C ALA A 168 -0.94 8.08 -23.71
N GLY A 169 -0.24 8.31 -22.59
CA GLY A 169 -0.75 9.07 -21.46
C GLY A 169 -1.54 8.23 -20.46
N THR A 170 -1.69 6.92 -20.70
CA THR A 170 -2.32 6.03 -19.73
C THR A 170 -1.32 5.63 -18.65
N ILE A 171 -1.69 5.86 -17.41
CA ILE A 171 -0.96 5.38 -16.23
C ILE A 171 -1.75 4.25 -15.55
N GLY A 172 -1.05 3.40 -14.79
CA GLY A 172 -1.72 2.38 -14.00
C GLY A 172 -1.08 2.18 -12.64
N THR A 173 -1.90 1.68 -11.70
CA THR A 173 -1.44 1.34 -10.35
C THR A 173 -0.97 -0.11 -10.32
N VAL A 174 0.32 -0.33 -10.18
CA VAL A 174 0.95 -1.66 -10.19
C VAL A 174 1.84 -1.85 -8.96
N THR A 175 2.36 -3.05 -8.80
CA THR A 175 3.41 -3.34 -7.82
C THR A 175 4.80 -3.23 -8.47
N LEU A 176 5.84 -3.03 -7.66
CA LEU A 176 7.22 -3.03 -8.17
C LEU A 176 7.58 -4.37 -8.85
N SER A 177 7.05 -5.50 -8.37
CA SER A 177 7.27 -6.80 -9.01
C SER A 177 6.62 -6.89 -10.39
N GLN A 178 5.43 -6.34 -10.59
CA GLN A 178 4.79 -6.30 -11.90
C GLN A 178 5.60 -5.47 -12.91
N VAL A 179 6.16 -4.35 -12.47
CA VAL A 179 7.08 -3.56 -13.33
C VAL A 179 8.30 -4.40 -13.70
N ARG A 180 8.95 -5.07 -12.75
CA ARG A 180 10.10 -5.93 -13.01
C ARG A 180 9.77 -7.11 -13.93
N ALA A 181 8.66 -7.78 -13.67
CA ALA A 181 8.20 -8.92 -14.46
C ALA A 181 7.80 -8.55 -15.89
N SER A 182 7.55 -7.26 -16.16
CA SER A 182 7.19 -6.77 -17.49
C SER A 182 8.35 -6.81 -18.50
N GLY A 183 9.59 -7.09 -18.05
CA GLY A 183 10.76 -7.13 -18.93
C GLY A 183 11.07 -5.81 -19.63
N GLY A 184 10.71 -4.67 -19.01
CA GLY A 184 10.93 -3.34 -19.54
C GLY A 184 9.83 -2.81 -20.46
N THR A 185 8.73 -3.53 -20.66
CA THR A 185 7.56 -3.04 -21.40
C THR A 185 6.74 -2.03 -20.60
N LEU A 186 6.78 -2.13 -19.28
CA LEU A 186 6.30 -1.08 -18.38
C LEU A 186 7.48 -0.37 -17.72
N VAL A 187 7.36 0.92 -17.57
CA VAL A 187 8.32 1.76 -16.85
C VAL A 187 7.64 2.45 -15.68
N PRO A 188 8.31 2.53 -14.51
CA PRO A 188 7.75 3.24 -13.39
C PRO A 188 7.82 4.74 -13.65
N ILE A 189 6.76 5.45 -13.26
CA ILE A 189 6.71 6.91 -13.26
C ILE A 189 7.38 7.40 -11.98
N LYS A 190 8.24 8.41 -12.10
CA LYS A 190 8.73 9.14 -10.93
C LYS A 190 7.56 9.85 -10.28
N LEU A 191 7.39 9.68 -9.00
CA LEU A 191 6.39 10.41 -8.21
C LEU A 191 7.12 11.34 -7.24
N ASP A 192 6.79 12.64 -7.30
CA ASP A 192 7.48 13.68 -6.53
C ASP A 192 9.01 13.60 -6.68
N ASP A 193 9.47 13.42 -7.93
CA ASP A 193 10.88 13.26 -8.36
C ASP A 193 11.58 11.99 -7.85
N VAL A 194 10.88 11.09 -7.17
CA VAL A 194 11.44 9.84 -6.65
C VAL A 194 11.10 8.65 -7.56
N VAL A 195 12.12 7.92 -8.01
CA VAL A 195 11.95 6.65 -8.72
C VAL A 195 11.63 5.54 -7.73
N PRO A 196 10.55 4.76 -7.92
CA PRO A 196 10.26 3.61 -7.06
C PRO A 196 11.28 2.48 -7.31
N THR A 197 12.18 2.31 -6.36
CA THR A 197 13.16 1.22 -6.32
C THR A 197 13.09 0.52 -4.98
N SER A 198 13.69 -0.67 -4.85
CA SER A 198 13.78 -1.32 -3.53
C SER A 198 14.46 -0.41 -2.49
N ALA A 199 15.45 0.37 -2.88
CA ALA A 199 16.17 1.27 -1.98
C ALA A 199 15.27 2.43 -1.53
N THR A 200 14.65 3.15 -2.46
CA THR A 200 13.80 4.31 -2.15
C THR A 200 12.51 3.91 -1.39
N ILE A 201 12.00 2.70 -1.61
CA ILE A 201 10.88 2.15 -0.87
C ILE A 201 11.31 1.74 0.54
N ALA A 202 12.43 1.04 0.69
CA ALA A 202 12.94 0.64 2.01
C ALA A 202 13.39 1.84 2.85
N GLY A 203 13.93 2.88 2.21
CA GLY A 203 14.33 4.14 2.82
C GLY A 203 13.18 5.10 3.14
N LEU A 204 11.96 4.79 2.67
CA LEU A 204 10.77 5.64 2.78
C LEU A 204 10.89 6.98 2.03
N ASP A 205 11.79 7.07 1.06
CA ASP A 205 11.89 8.21 0.15
C ASP A 205 10.72 8.21 -0.85
N TYR A 206 10.31 7.01 -1.29
CA TYR A 206 9.12 6.82 -2.12
C TYR A 206 7.89 6.67 -1.21
N LEU A 207 7.03 7.68 -1.17
CA LEU A 207 5.96 7.80 -0.17
C LEU A 207 4.80 6.80 -0.30
N PRO A 208 4.33 6.36 -1.50
CA PRO A 208 3.24 5.38 -1.60
C PRO A 208 3.65 3.97 -1.13
N THR A 209 3.96 3.84 0.15
CA THR A 209 4.38 2.60 0.80
C THR A 209 3.50 2.27 2.00
N PHE A 210 3.44 0.99 2.35
CA PHE A 210 2.74 0.51 3.52
C PHE A 210 3.45 -0.72 4.09
N ASN A 211 3.46 -0.83 5.40
CA ASN A 211 4.09 -1.94 6.08
C ASN A 211 3.21 -3.19 6.04
N ILE A 212 3.81 -4.37 5.98
CA ILE A 212 3.09 -5.64 6.12
C ILE A 212 3.48 -6.27 7.45
N PHE A 213 2.46 -6.52 8.27
CA PHE A 213 2.60 -7.11 9.60
C PHE A 213 2.05 -8.53 9.63
N LEU A 214 2.73 -9.39 10.33
CA LEU A 214 2.27 -10.71 10.74
C LEU A 214 2.00 -10.66 12.24
N TYR A 215 0.79 -11.01 12.61
CA TYR A 215 0.38 -11.20 14.02
C TYR A 215 0.23 -12.66 14.32
N ALA A 216 0.74 -13.11 15.47
CA ALA A 216 0.60 -14.49 15.93
C ALA A 216 0.16 -14.52 17.38
N LYS A 217 -0.73 -15.45 17.73
CA LYS A 217 -1.16 -15.70 19.12
C LYS A 217 -0.09 -16.49 19.85
N ARG A 218 0.72 -15.82 20.66
CA ARG A 218 1.75 -16.47 21.49
C ARG A 218 1.16 -17.47 22.49
N GLN A 219 -0.05 -17.22 22.98
CA GLN A 219 -0.77 -18.11 23.88
C GLN A 219 -0.86 -19.54 23.32
N HIS A 220 -1.04 -19.67 22.00
CA HIS A 220 -1.14 -20.96 21.32
C HIS A 220 0.23 -21.56 20.96
N SER A 221 1.32 -20.80 21.02
CA SER A 221 2.68 -21.30 20.80
C SER A 221 3.29 -21.96 22.04
N ARG A 222 2.62 -21.85 23.21
CA ARG A 222 3.09 -22.40 24.49
C ARG A 222 2.21 -23.55 24.94
N ALA A 223 2.84 -24.60 25.44
CA ALA A 223 2.13 -25.65 26.19
C ALA A 223 1.78 -25.11 27.57
N VAL A 224 0.55 -24.64 27.75
CA VAL A 224 0.01 -24.32 29.08
C VAL A 224 -1.13 -25.31 29.37
N GLY A 225 -0.90 -26.23 30.27
CA GLY A 225 -1.94 -27.12 30.76
C GLY A 225 -2.59 -28.07 29.75
N GLY A 226 -1.96 -28.35 28.62
CA GLY A 226 -2.43 -29.34 27.64
C GLY A 226 -3.64 -28.92 26.80
N VAL A 227 -4.12 -27.70 26.91
CA VAL A 227 -5.27 -27.20 26.16
C VAL A 227 -4.82 -26.10 25.20
N GLY A 228 -5.12 -26.25 23.90
CA GLY A 228 -4.99 -25.19 22.91
C GLY A 228 -3.60 -24.98 22.29
N VAL A 229 -2.70 -25.95 22.38
CA VAL A 229 -1.38 -25.83 21.74
C VAL A 229 -1.51 -26.09 20.24
N VAL A 230 -1.29 -25.04 19.44
CA VAL A 230 -1.09 -25.16 18.00
C VAL A 230 0.40 -25.30 17.72
N ARG A 231 0.81 -26.45 17.20
CA ARG A 231 2.21 -26.73 16.87
C ARG A 231 2.63 -25.88 15.66
N GLY A 232 3.86 -25.40 15.68
CA GLY A 232 4.48 -24.74 14.52
C GLY A 232 4.28 -23.23 14.44
N ILE A 233 3.51 -22.56 15.32
CA ILE A 233 3.33 -21.10 15.30
C ILE A 233 4.66 -20.36 15.51
N ARG A 234 5.47 -20.82 16.46
CA ARG A 234 6.78 -20.24 16.76
C ARG A 234 7.75 -20.42 15.59
N GLU A 235 7.80 -21.62 15.06
CA GLU A 235 8.62 -22.00 13.91
C GLU A 235 8.19 -21.24 12.67
N PHE A 236 6.89 -21.12 12.42
CA PHE A 236 6.35 -20.33 11.33
C PHE A 236 6.69 -18.85 11.47
N SER A 237 6.57 -18.28 12.66
CA SER A 237 6.94 -16.88 12.94
C SER A 237 8.42 -16.64 12.67
N ALA A 238 9.29 -17.54 13.11
CA ALA A 238 10.73 -17.48 12.84
C ALA A 238 11.05 -17.66 11.34
N PHE A 239 10.35 -18.57 10.66
CA PHE A 239 10.49 -18.80 9.24
C PHE A 239 10.06 -17.57 8.42
N ALA A 240 8.93 -16.93 8.77
CA ALA A 240 8.39 -15.78 8.06
C ALA A 240 9.33 -14.57 8.02
N VAL A 241 10.23 -14.42 9.00
CA VAL A 241 11.19 -13.31 9.10
C VAL A 241 12.63 -13.69 8.79
N ASN A 242 12.89 -14.94 8.36
CA ASN A 242 14.26 -15.34 7.98
C ASN A 242 14.65 -14.73 6.62
N GLU A 243 15.96 -14.72 6.31
CA GLU A 243 16.49 -14.10 5.09
C GLU A 243 15.98 -14.80 3.81
N GLN A 244 15.71 -16.10 3.85
CA GLN A 244 15.21 -16.85 2.70
C GLN A 244 13.74 -16.50 2.37
N VAL A 245 13.01 -15.91 3.31
CA VAL A 245 11.61 -15.52 3.14
C VAL A 245 11.47 -14.01 3.02
N ALA A 246 11.95 -13.24 4.01
CA ALA A 246 11.78 -11.79 4.11
C ALA A 246 13.04 -10.98 3.73
N GLY A 247 14.11 -11.64 3.32
CA GLY A 247 15.33 -10.97 2.84
C GLY A 247 15.15 -10.33 1.46
N PRO A 248 16.15 -9.57 0.97
CA PRO A 248 16.10 -8.88 -0.33
C PRO A 248 15.83 -9.83 -1.50
N ASP A 249 16.42 -11.02 -1.47
CA ASP A 249 16.23 -12.09 -2.47
C ASP A 249 15.33 -13.20 -1.93
N GLY A 250 14.57 -12.91 -0.89
CA GLY A 250 13.67 -13.86 -0.26
C GLY A 250 12.37 -14.08 -1.05
N ARG A 251 11.66 -15.16 -0.68
CA ARG A 251 10.42 -15.56 -1.37
C ARG A 251 9.36 -14.46 -1.42
N LEU A 252 9.24 -13.63 -0.38
CA LEU A 252 8.29 -12.51 -0.37
C LEU A 252 8.67 -11.46 -1.41
N SER A 253 9.95 -11.12 -1.54
CA SER A 253 10.40 -10.16 -2.55
C SER A 253 10.20 -10.68 -3.98
N ILE A 254 10.53 -11.95 -4.22
CA ILE A 254 10.44 -12.56 -5.55
C ILE A 254 8.99 -12.79 -5.96
N ASN A 255 8.17 -13.40 -5.10
CA ASN A 255 6.85 -13.90 -5.48
C ASN A 255 5.73 -12.85 -5.28
N THR A 256 5.88 -11.92 -4.35
CA THR A 256 4.82 -10.96 -4.02
C THR A 256 5.20 -9.50 -4.29
N GLY A 257 6.48 -9.24 -4.54
CA GLY A 257 6.99 -7.89 -4.76
C GLY A 257 7.10 -7.04 -3.50
N LEU A 258 7.00 -7.64 -2.33
CA LEU A 258 7.31 -6.94 -1.09
C LEU A 258 8.79 -6.55 -1.07
N VAL A 259 9.05 -5.32 -0.67
CA VAL A 259 10.43 -4.87 -0.44
C VAL A 259 10.86 -5.31 0.95
N SER A 260 12.06 -5.87 1.04
CA SER A 260 12.66 -6.28 2.31
C SER A 260 12.94 -5.08 3.21
N LEU A 261 12.79 -5.27 4.51
CA LEU A 261 13.16 -4.27 5.49
C LEU A 261 14.67 -3.96 5.44
N PRO A 262 15.11 -2.78 5.93
CA PRO A 262 16.51 -2.49 6.17
C PRO A 262 17.20 -3.57 7.04
N PRO A 263 18.51 -3.79 6.89
CA PRO A 263 19.22 -4.88 7.57
C PRO A 263 19.01 -4.92 9.09
N ASP A 264 19.10 -3.77 9.75
CA ASP A 264 18.94 -3.67 11.21
C ASP A 264 17.50 -4.02 11.65
N ASP A 265 16.51 -3.63 10.88
CA ASP A 265 15.11 -3.94 11.17
C ASP A 265 14.84 -5.43 10.97
N ARG A 266 15.42 -6.07 9.94
CA ARG A 266 15.35 -7.53 9.78
C ARG A 266 15.93 -8.27 10.98
N VAL A 267 17.07 -7.80 11.51
CA VAL A 267 17.67 -8.36 12.75
C VAL A 267 16.71 -8.23 13.93
N LYS A 268 16.07 -7.06 14.10
CA LYS A 268 15.07 -6.84 15.16
C LYS A 268 13.88 -7.79 15.02
N GLN A 269 13.36 -7.98 13.80
CA GLN A 269 12.22 -8.89 13.57
C GLN A 269 12.60 -10.35 13.87
N ARG A 270 13.78 -10.81 13.47
CA ARG A 270 14.27 -12.17 13.81
C ARG A 270 14.40 -12.36 15.32
N ARG A 271 14.93 -11.38 16.04
CA ARG A 271 15.00 -11.44 17.52
C ARG A 271 13.62 -11.46 18.15
N ALA A 272 12.70 -10.63 17.67
CA ALA A 272 11.32 -10.61 18.15
C ALA A 272 10.61 -11.96 17.93
N ALA A 273 10.78 -12.58 16.77
CA ALA A 273 10.24 -13.90 16.47
C ALA A 273 10.85 -15.01 17.35
N ALA A 274 12.19 -15.03 17.51
CA ALA A 274 12.89 -16.01 18.33
C ALA A 274 12.45 -15.94 19.80
N ASN A 275 12.36 -14.73 20.34
CA ASN A 275 11.97 -14.45 21.72
C ASN A 275 10.46 -14.45 21.94
N GLN A 276 9.66 -14.56 20.86
CA GLN A 276 8.21 -14.38 20.91
C GLN A 276 7.81 -13.12 21.67
N THR A 277 8.43 -11.99 21.29
CA THR A 277 8.22 -10.70 21.95
C THR A 277 6.77 -10.26 21.74
N ILE A 278 6.06 -10.05 22.83
CA ILE A 278 4.66 -9.62 22.78
C ILE A 278 4.56 -8.13 22.47
N LEU A 279 3.50 -7.78 21.77
CA LEU A 279 3.10 -6.42 21.50
C LEU A 279 2.69 -5.75 22.83
N THR A 280 3.56 -4.91 23.36
CA THR A 280 3.25 -4.10 24.55
C THR A 280 2.29 -2.96 24.20
N ARG A 281 1.70 -2.36 25.24
CA ARG A 281 0.67 -1.29 25.15
C ARG A 281 1.11 -0.10 24.32
#